data_286e2e9dfaf1dc2453e3020cfa4e868f
#
_entry.id   286e2e9dfaf1dc2453e3020cfa4e868f
#
_cell.length_a   1.000
_cell.length_b   1.000
_cell.length_c   1.000
_cell.angle_alpha   90.00
_cell.angle_beta   90.00
_cell.angle_gamma   90.00
#
_symmetry.space_group_name_H-M   'P 1'
#
loop_
_entity.id
_entity.type
_entity.pdbx_description
1 polymer ?
#
loop_
_entity_poly.entity_id
_entity_poly.type
_entity_poly.pdbx_seq_one_letter_code
_entity_poly.pdbx_strand_id
1 'polypeptide(L)'
;MPRLASTAFAAVLALTVGCASHGGGSPDAPPPSLEILDEGTRLLANPHADAAALRAFADKLATAAASEGGTARGVSLGTLAGELRLRVFRASSGSSEPDARAALAAFATAGKRVDLEACRPARLFAELSGEIAHDPGVTYQELYVARRRFHAAACVDELEQALVRASPFRPPPTVLEQLDRALTAEGVPIEDAGIAPPKSEARPRVSRLSRWTTADTARVVIELDRAAAYALEPASGGGVRLRIDGAELPSLAAGGSEPTLEPSPPKSLLLGGGLAKTDGGLVLTLSLARPAYRRVFFLPDPFRIVVDLGTQPPVFGVASGPRPLRRVVVDPGHGGADPGAIGPTGLREKDVTIAIAKMVGPILARELGVEVRLTRGSDAFVSLEERAAVGNAFEADVFVSIHCNAAETKARRGIETYVLDTARDELAHRVAKRENGGGAASHGELRAILDDLKIAEVGARSHHLATLLQKATMSSLHAEEKGVSYGDVLDGGVHGAGFFVLVGARMPAVLMEVSFISNPIEEGYLAKTDYRARVADAIVNALRAYRDGK
;
A
#
# COMPACT_ATOMS: atom_id res chain seq x y z
N MET A 1 22.58 9.12 -31.38
CA MET A 1 23.15 9.95 -30.30
C MET A 1 23.07 9.18 -28.97
N PRO A 2 24.04 8.29 -28.63
CA PRO A 2 23.96 7.45 -27.44
C PRO A 2 25.01 7.81 -26.36
N ARG A 3 25.47 9.06 -26.29
CA ARG A 3 26.55 9.41 -25.35
C ARG A 3 26.14 10.25 -24.12
N LEU A 4 24.90 10.73 -24.02
CA LEU A 4 24.44 11.55 -22.89
C LEU A 4 23.85 10.75 -21.72
N ALA A 5 23.29 9.57 -21.97
CA ALA A 5 22.74 8.72 -20.90
C ALA A 5 23.85 8.14 -19.98
N SER A 6 25.06 7.94 -20.51
CA SER A 6 26.21 7.41 -19.76
C SER A 6 26.81 8.41 -18.76
N THR A 7 26.62 9.71 -18.99
CA THR A 7 27.20 10.74 -18.12
C THR A 7 26.34 11.10 -16.90
N ALA A 8 25.02 10.90 -16.96
CA ALA A 8 24.15 11.09 -15.80
C ALA A 8 24.40 9.99 -14.73
N PHE A 9 24.61 8.76 -15.17
CA PHE A 9 24.91 7.61 -14.27
C PHE A 9 26.27 7.75 -13.56
N ALA A 10 27.28 8.33 -14.24
CA ALA A 10 28.61 8.56 -13.65
C ALA A 10 28.64 9.71 -12.64
N ALA A 11 27.73 10.69 -12.74
CA ALA A 11 27.69 11.82 -11.82
C ALA A 11 27.17 11.45 -10.42
N VAL A 12 26.31 10.43 -10.31
CA VAL A 12 25.78 9.95 -9.01
C VAL A 12 26.83 9.14 -8.25
N LEU A 13 27.68 8.39 -8.93
CA LEU A 13 28.72 7.56 -8.28
C LEU A 13 30.00 8.34 -7.87
N ALA A 14 30.30 9.49 -8.48
CA ALA A 14 31.58 10.19 -8.29
C ALA A 14 31.59 11.23 -7.16
N LEU A 15 30.48 11.44 -6.43
CA LEU A 15 30.33 12.52 -5.43
C LEU A 15 30.39 12.08 -3.96
N THR A 16 30.90 10.91 -3.65
CA THR A 16 30.89 10.37 -2.27
C THR A 16 32.13 10.61 -1.42
N VAL A 17 33.14 11.35 -1.89
CA VAL A 17 34.32 11.64 -1.05
C VAL A 17 34.67 13.12 -1.08
N GLY A 18 34.41 13.82 0.01
CA GLY A 18 34.86 15.20 0.23
C GLY A 18 34.69 15.59 1.70
N CYS A 19 35.72 15.34 2.50
CA CYS A 19 35.81 15.79 3.90
C CYS A 19 35.80 17.29 4.03
N ALA A 20 35.17 17.77 5.10
CA ALA A 20 35.10 19.14 5.55
C ALA A 20 36.49 19.73 5.86
N SER A 21 36.78 20.93 5.36
CA SER A 21 37.74 21.83 5.93
C SER A 21 37.03 23.10 6.42
N HIS A 22 37.25 23.41 7.69
CA HIS A 22 36.80 24.65 8.34
C HIS A 22 37.53 25.86 7.72
N GLY A 23 36.75 26.82 7.24
CA GLY A 23 37.26 28.14 6.84
C GLY A 23 36.36 29.20 7.45
N GLY A 24 36.94 30.05 8.31
CA GLY A 24 36.27 31.13 9.02
C GLY A 24 35.74 32.22 8.08
N GLY A 25 34.45 32.51 8.21
CA GLY A 25 33.79 33.64 7.59
C GLY A 25 33.60 34.77 8.58
N SER A 26 33.71 35.99 8.08
CA SER A 26 33.57 37.27 8.80
C SER A 26 32.18 37.43 9.44
N PRO A 27 32.04 38.02 10.64
CA PRO A 27 30.79 38.06 11.40
C PRO A 27 29.75 39.11 10.97
N ASP A 28 29.91 39.85 9.87
CA ASP A 28 29.10 41.04 9.57
C ASP A 28 28.20 40.99 8.31
N ALA A 29 27.87 39.86 7.77
CA ALA A 29 26.82 39.80 6.74
C ALA A 29 25.47 39.46 7.41
N PRO A 30 24.43 40.32 7.29
CA PRO A 30 23.10 39.96 7.81
C PRO A 30 22.61 38.71 7.12
N PRO A 31 21.95 37.78 7.87
CA PRO A 31 21.41 36.59 7.26
C PRO A 31 20.41 36.97 6.16
N PRO A 32 20.39 36.29 5.00
CA PRO A 32 19.44 36.57 3.94
C PRO A 32 18.03 36.59 4.51
N SER A 33 17.32 37.73 4.33
CA SER A 33 16.00 37.95 4.94
C SER A 33 14.97 36.95 4.41
N LEU A 34 13.89 36.66 5.15
CA LEU A 34 12.73 35.93 4.67
C LEU A 34 12.17 36.51 3.36
N GLU A 35 12.39 37.83 3.15
CA GLU A 35 12.01 38.56 1.96
C GLU A 35 12.56 37.97 0.66
N ILE A 36 13.75 37.34 0.66
CA ILE A 36 14.30 36.75 -0.57
C ILE A 36 13.53 35.48 -0.99
N LEU A 37 13.01 34.66 -0.04
CA LEU A 37 12.17 33.52 -0.35
C LEU A 37 10.79 33.96 -0.85
N ASP A 38 10.21 34.98 -0.22
CA ASP A 38 8.92 35.54 -0.61
C ASP A 38 8.98 36.20 -1.99
N GLU A 39 10.06 36.92 -2.29
CA GLU A 39 10.30 37.54 -3.60
C GLU A 39 10.46 36.47 -4.67
N GLY A 40 11.25 35.42 -4.42
CA GLY A 40 11.43 34.30 -5.34
C GLY A 40 10.13 33.50 -5.59
N THR A 41 9.34 33.28 -4.55
CA THR A 41 8.05 32.63 -4.64
C THR A 41 7.06 33.45 -5.47
N ARG A 42 7.00 34.76 -5.25
CA ARG A 42 6.20 35.69 -6.08
C ARG A 42 6.63 35.67 -7.54
N LEU A 43 7.94 35.68 -7.78
CA LEU A 43 8.51 35.64 -9.13
C LEU A 43 8.19 34.27 -9.81
N LEU A 44 8.27 33.15 -9.08
CA LEU A 44 7.89 31.84 -9.57
C LEU A 44 6.40 31.77 -9.92
N ALA A 45 5.53 32.41 -9.15
CA ALA A 45 4.09 32.45 -9.38
C ALA A 45 3.65 33.42 -10.50
N ASN A 46 4.48 34.39 -10.87
CA ASN A 46 4.12 35.39 -11.90
C ASN A 46 4.18 34.80 -13.32
N PRO A 47 3.05 34.57 -14.02
CA PRO A 47 3.06 33.93 -15.34
C PRO A 47 3.78 34.74 -16.42
N HIS A 48 3.97 36.03 -16.22
CA HIS A 48 4.61 36.96 -17.16
C HIS A 48 6.06 37.28 -16.81
N ALA A 49 6.66 36.56 -15.85
CA ALA A 49 8.05 36.79 -15.48
C ALA A 49 9.00 36.48 -16.65
N ASP A 50 9.86 37.41 -16.95
CA ASP A 50 10.89 37.28 -18.00
C ASP A 50 11.95 36.23 -17.62
N ALA A 51 12.41 35.45 -18.62
CA ALA A 51 13.39 34.40 -18.44
C ALA A 51 14.74 34.93 -17.89
N ALA A 52 15.15 36.12 -18.28
CA ALA A 52 16.39 36.75 -17.76
C ALA A 52 16.25 37.09 -16.27
N ALA A 53 15.11 37.65 -15.86
CA ALA A 53 14.80 37.94 -14.46
C ALA A 53 14.74 36.65 -13.61
N LEU A 54 14.10 35.57 -14.12
CA LEU A 54 14.05 34.28 -13.46
C LEU A 54 15.47 33.70 -13.24
N ARG A 55 16.34 33.76 -14.25
CA ARG A 55 17.74 33.30 -14.15
C ARG A 55 18.53 34.09 -13.13
N ALA A 56 18.50 35.42 -13.23
CA ALA A 56 19.25 36.31 -12.32
C ALA A 56 18.84 36.09 -10.86
N PHE A 57 17.53 35.89 -10.62
CA PHE A 57 17.05 35.64 -9.27
C PHE A 57 17.38 34.23 -8.79
N ALA A 58 17.35 33.23 -9.67
CA ALA A 58 17.79 31.86 -9.36
C ALA A 58 19.26 31.82 -8.92
N ASP A 59 20.13 32.60 -9.60
CA ASP A 59 21.56 32.71 -9.23
C ASP A 59 21.77 33.40 -7.87
N LYS A 60 20.97 34.42 -7.57
CA LYS A 60 20.95 35.06 -6.25
C LYS A 60 20.53 34.06 -5.15
N LEU A 61 19.48 33.26 -5.39
CA LEU A 61 19.05 32.24 -4.46
C LEU A 61 20.08 31.12 -4.29
N ALA A 62 20.72 30.68 -5.38
CA ALA A 62 21.75 29.63 -5.33
C ALA A 62 22.97 30.10 -4.52
N THR A 63 23.36 31.35 -4.68
CA THR A 63 24.44 31.97 -3.89
C THR A 63 24.06 32.02 -2.41
N ALA A 64 22.84 32.46 -2.09
CA ALA A 64 22.34 32.48 -0.73
C ALA A 64 22.24 31.07 -0.13
N ALA A 65 21.78 30.08 -0.90
CA ALA A 65 21.73 28.67 -0.48
C ALA A 65 23.13 28.14 -0.13
N ALA A 66 24.13 28.47 -0.93
CA ALA A 66 25.50 28.05 -0.67
C ALA A 66 26.07 28.67 0.63
N SER A 67 25.70 29.92 0.95
CA SER A 67 26.13 30.58 2.21
C SER A 67 25.43 30.01 3.44
N GLU A 68 24.20 29.54 3.32
CA GLU A 68 23.42 28.87 4.39
C GLU A 68 23.87 27.41 4.63
N GLY A 69 24.67 26.87 3.74
CA GLY A 69 25.17 25.48 3.84
C GLY A 69 24.04 24.45 3.93
N GLY A 70 24.21 23.50 4.85
CA GLY A 70 23.26 22.39 5.01
C GLY A 70 22.09 22.69 5.95
N THR A 71 21.59 23.90 6.07
CA THR A 71 20.43 24.26 6.89
C THR A 71 19.11 24.04 6.16
N ALA A 72 17.98 23.94 6.90
CA ALA A 72 16.63 23.87 6.30
C ALA A 72 16.36 25.07 5.37
N ARG A 73 16.90 26.25 5.71
CA ARG A 73 16.80 27.44 4.89
C ARG A 73 17.61 27.31 3.60
N GLY A 74 18.82 26.78 3.68
CA GLY A 74 19.66 26.51 2.51
C GLY A 74 18.96 25.52 1.54
N VAL A 75 18.28 24.48 2.07
CA VAL A 75 17.45 23.58 1.29
C VAL A 75 16.30 24.31 0.59
N SER A 76 15.59 25.19 1.29
CA SER A 76 14.48 25.97 0.71
C SER A 76 14.94 26.92 -0.39
N LEU A 77 16.04 27.64 -0.16
CA LEU A 77 16.65 28.54 -1.14
C LEU A 77 17.13 27.82 -2.39
N GLY A 78 17.83 26.68 -2.21
CA GLY A 78 18.31 25.83 -3.30
C GLY A 78 17.16 25.21 -4.10
N THR A 79 16.10 24.78 -3.44
CA THR A 79 14.91 24.24 -4.09
C THR A 79 14.24 25.30 -4.97
N LEU A 80 14.02 26.51 -4.44
CA LEU A 80 13.42 27.61 -5.18
C LEU A 80 14.29 28.07 -6.35
N ALA A 81 15.61 28.10 -6.18
CA ALA A 81 16.55 28.37 -7.27
C ALA A 81 16.38 27.36 -8.43
N GLY A 82 16.29 26.09 -8.10
CA GLY A 82 16.06 25.02 -9.07
C GLY A 82 14.70 25.17 -9.78
N GLU A 83 13.63 25.50 -9.06
CA GLU A 83 12.29 25.68 -9.62
C GLU A 83 12.21 26.87 -10.61
N LEU A 84 12.89 27.97 -10.32
CA LEU A 84 12.97 29.09 -11.26
C LEU A 84 13.70 28.70 -12.56
N ARG A 85 14.80 27.96 -12.47
CA ARG A 85 15.52 27.43 -13.64
C ARG A 85 14.71 26.40 -14.40
N LEU A 86 14.01 25.48 -13.70
CA LEU A 86 13.12 24.50 -14.28
C LEU A 86 11.98 25.16 -15.09
N ARG A 87 11.43 26.25 -14.57
CA ARG A 87 10.41 27.02 -15.28
C ARG A 87 10.93 27.61 -16.58
N VAL A 88 12.15 28.17 -16.59
CA VAL A 88 12.77 28.67 -17.82
C VAL A 88 13.01 27.56 -18.83
N PHE A 89 13.52 26.42 -18.36
CA PHE A 89 13.71 25.22 -19.20
C PHE A 89 12.40 24.76 -19.85
N ARG A 90 11.34 24.60 -19.06
CA ARG A 90 10.02 24.18 -19.59
C ARG A 90 9.38 25.20 -20.51
N ALA A 91 9.54 26.50 -20.23
CA ALA A 91 9.06 27.58 -21.11
C ALA A 91 9.78 27.61 -22.46
N SER A 92 11.02 27.13 -22.52
CA SER A 92 11.79 26.98 -23.78
C SER A 92 11.47 25.68 -24.53
N SER A 93 10.39 24.97 -24.20
CA SER A 93 10.04 23.64 -24.71
C SER A 93 11.18 22.62 -24.56
N GLY A 94 11.93 22.72 -23.47
CA GLY A 94 13.03 21.81 -23.16
C GLY A 94 14.33 22.05 -23.93
N SER A 95 14.47 23.18 -24.64
CA SER A 95 15.66 23.48 -25.43
C SER A 95 16.79 24.18 -24.66
N SER A 96 16.52 24.72 -23.46
CA SER A 96 17.53 25.40 -22.66
C SER A 96 18.33 24.43 -21.76
N GLU A 97 19.31 23.76 -22.35
CA GLU A 97 20.19 22.82 -21.64
C GLU A 97 20.93 23.45 -20.43
N PRO A 98 21.39 24.71 -20.47
CA PRO A 98 22.01 25.36 -19.31
C PRO A 98 21.06 25.48 -18.11
N ASP A 99 19.79 25.83 -18.34
CA ASP A 99 18.81 25.97 -17.28
C ASP A 99 18.43 24.60 -16.69
N ALA A 100 18.33 23.57 -17.53
CA ALA A 100 18.11 22.20 -17.08
C ALA A 100 19.24 21.72 -16.16
N ARG A 101 20.50 21.94 -16.55
CA ARG A 101 21.68 21.56 -15.74
C ARG A 101 21.74 22.32 -14.43
N ALA A 102 21.45 23.63 -14.45
CA ALA A 102 21.43 24.45 -13.24
C ALA A 102 20.33 24.02 -12.28
N ALA A 103 19.13 23.69 -12.80
CA ALA A 103 18.04 23.14 -11.99
C ALA A 103 18.41 21.78 -11.37
N LEU A 104 18.98 20.86 -12.16
CA LEU A 104 19.46 19.57 -11.64
C LEU A 104 20.49 19.72 -10.53
N ALA A 105 21.48 20.62 -10.71
CA ALA A 105 22.51 20.85 -9.71
C ALA A 105 21.94 21.38 -8.38
N ALA A 106 20.97 22.31 -8.47
CA ALA A 106 20.27 22.84 -7.32
C ALA A 106 19.45 21.77 -6.58
N PHE A 107 18.66 20.98 -7.31
CA PHE A 107 17.87 19.88 -6.73
C PHE A 107 18.75 18.76 -6.18
N ALA A 108 19.83 18.39 -6.86
CA ALA A 108 20.77 17.39 -6.38
C ALA A 108 21.42 17.80 -5.06
N THR A 109 21.74 19.07 -4.88
CA THR A 109 22.34 19.56 -3.64
C THR A 109 21.32 19.62 -2.51
N ALA A 110 20.13 20.18 -2.76
CA ALA A 110 19.08 20.29 -1.76
C ALA A 110 18.49 18.91 -1.40
N GLY A 111 18.29 18.03 -2.38
CA GLY A 111 17.67 16.71 -2.22
C GLY A 111 18.54 15.65 -1.53
N LYS A 112 19.78 15.97 -1.14
CA LYS A 112 20.63 15.05 -0.35
C LYS A 112 20.33 15.08 1.16
N ARG A 113 19.56 16.04 1.64
CA ARG A 113 19.36 16.30 3.07
C ARG A 113 18.16 15.51 3.59
N VAL A 114 18.39 14.22 3.84
CA VAL A 114 17.40 13.31 4.46
C VAL A 114 17.00 13.78 5.84
N ASP A 115 17.95 14.28 6.62
CA ASP A 115 17.79 14.84 7.96
C ASP A 115 16.93 16.12 8.02
N LEU A 116 16.72 16.79 6.89
CA LEU A 116 15.87 17.97 6.74
C LEU A 116 14.61 17.68 5.90
N GLU A 117 14.29 16.42 5.69
CA GLU A 117 13.09 15.99 4.96
C GLU A 117 12.95 16.63 3.56
N ALA A 118 14.06 16.70 2.82
CA ALA A 118 14.14 17.37 1.52
C ALA A 118 13.57 16.49 0.37
N CYS A 119 12.37 15.91 0.55
CA CYS A 119 11.71 15.05 -0.45
C CYS A 119 11.35 15.81 -1.73
N ARG A 120 10.86 17.06 -1.61
CA ARG A 120 10.46 17.85 -2.78
C ARG A 120 11.60 18.09 -3.77
N PRO A 121 12.78 18.58 -3.39
CA PRO A 121 13.89 18.71 -4.33
C PRO A 121 14.38 17.36 -4.86
N ALA A 122 14.35 16.28 -4.06
CA ALA A 122 14.69 14.93 -4.53
C ALA A 122 13.71 14.44 -5.62
N ARG A 123 12.42 14.68 -5.45
CA ARG A 123 11.39 14.39 -6.45
C ARG A 123 11.60 15.20 -7.74
N LEU A 124 11.81 16.51 -7.62
CA LEU A 124 12.02 17.39 -8.77
C LEU A 124 13.30 17.02 -9.54
N PHE A 125 14.35 16.58 -8.84
CA PHE A 125 15.55 16.04 -9.47
C PHE A 125 15.23 14.82 -10.33
N ALA A 126 14.47 13.86 -9.78
CA ALA A 126 14.11 12.65 -10.48
C ALA A 126 13.25 12.91 -11.74
N GLU A 127 12.24 13.77 -11.61
CA GLU A 127 11.36 14.15 -12.72
C GLU A 127 12.14 14.82 -13.85
N LEU A 128 12.99 15.79 -13.51
CA LEU A 128 13.82 16.51 -14.50
C LEU A 128 14.87 15.62 -15.15
N SER A 129 15.45 14.67 -14.41
CA SER A 129 16.41 13.70 -14.96
C SER A 129 15.79 12.88 -16.09
N GLY A 130 14.54 12.42 -15.90
CA GLY A 130 13.80 11.70 -16.95
C GLY A 130 13.40 12.61 -18.12
N GLU A 131 13.01 13.86 -17.87
CA GLU A 131 12.71 14.84 -18.93
C GLU A 131 13.93 15.08 -19.84
N ILE A 132 15.12 15.26 -19.25
CA ILE A 132 16.36 15.48 -20.01
C ILE A 132 16.80 14.21 -20.76
N ALA A 133 16.66 13.06 -20.14
CA ALA A 133 17.00 11.78 -20.74
C ALA A 133 16.01 11.35 -21.83
N HIS A 134 14.86 12.00 -21.92
CA HIS A 134 13.71 11.54 -22.72
C HIS A 134 13.33 10.07 -22.42
N ASP A 135 13.55 9.65 -21.16
CA ASP A 135 13.33 8.30 -20.68
C ASP A 135 12.62 8.30 -19.32
N PRO A 136 11.32 8.01 -19.28
CA PRO A 136 10.58 7.94 -18.03
C PRO A 136 11.05 6.82 -17.10
N GLY A 137 11.78 5.82 -17.60
CA GLY A 137 12.43 4.80 -16.77
C GLY A 137 13.54 5.39 -15.90
N VAL A 138 14.22 6.45 -16.35
CA VAL A 138 15.17 7.21 -15.54
C VAL A 138 14.44 7.92 -14.38
N THR A 139 13.30 8.55 -14.64
CA THR A 139 12.46 9.14 -13.60
C THR A 139 12.11 8.11 -12.52
N TYR A 140 11.68 6.91 -12.93
CA TYR A 140 11.35 5.85 -11.99
C TYR A 140 12.54 5.44 -11.13
N GLN A 141 13.72 5.23 -11.72
CA GLN A 141 14.92 4.81 -11.00
C GLN A 141 15.36 5.85 -9.97
N GLU A 142 15.37 7.13 -10.34
CA GLU A 142 15.74 8.22 -9.44
C GLU A 142 14.72 8.42 -8.31
N LEU A 143 13.42 8.30 -8.58
CA LEU A 143 12.37 8.32 -7.57
C LEU A 143 12.51 7.12 -6.62
N TYR A 144 12.83 5.95 -7.15
CA TYR A 144 13.07 4.75 -6.35
C TYR A 144 14.24 4.96 -5.37
N VAL A 145 15.36 5.48 -5.86
CA VAL A 145 16.54 5.80 -5.03
C VAL A 145 16.19 6.86 -3.98
N ALA A 146 15.50 7.93 -4.37
CA ALA A 146 15.10 8.98 -3.44
C ALA A 146 14.18 8.42 -2.33
N ARG A 147 13.15 7.68 -2.70
CA ARG A 147 12.21 7.07 -1.76
C ARG A 147 12.92 6.14 -0.77
N ARG A 148 13.89 5.34 -1.23
CA ARG A 148 14.70 4.47 -0.39
C ARG A 148 15.53 5.26 0.64
N ARG A 149 16.15 6.35 0.24
CA ARG A 149 16.94 7.21 1.13
C ARG A 149 16.07 7.93 2.16
N PHE A 150 14.88 8.37 1.78
CA PHE A 150 13.93 9.09 2.64
C PHE A 150 12.92 8.17 3.36
N HIS A 151 13.19 6.88 3.50
CA HIS A 151 12.28 5.88 4.04
C HIS A 151 11.66 6.20 5.40
N ALA A 152 12.36 6.94 6.24
CA ALA A 152 11.91 7.34 7.59
C ALA A 152 11.48 8.81 7.68
N ALA A 153 11.48 9.57 6.57
CA ALA A 153 11.12 10.97 6.57
C ALA A 153 9.60 11.15 6.55
N ALA A 154 9.06 12.15 7.26
CA ALA A 154 7.62 12.44 7.27
C ALA A 154 7.09 12.83 5.88
N CYS A 155 7.96 13.30 4.99
CA CYS A 155 7.61 13.67 3.61
C CYS A 155 7.73 12.52 2.60
N VAL A 156 7.99 11.29 3.00
CA VAL A 156 8.17 10.13 2.10
C VAL A 156 6.97 9.89 1.19
N ASP A 157 5.76 10.19 1.65
CA ASP A 157 4.52 10.07 0.87
C ASP A 157 4.56 10.85 -0.45
N GLU A 158 5.25 12.00 -0.50
CA GLU A 158 5.41 12.79 -1.72
C GLU A 158 6.21 12.01 -2.78
N LEU A 159 7.26 11.32 -2.36
CA LEU A 159 8.09 10.47 -3.22
C LEU A 159 7.36 9.22 -3.66
N GLU A 160 6.60 8.62 -2.77
CA GLU A 160 5.78 7.44 -3.08
C GLU A 160 4.70 7.73 -4.12
N GLN A 161 3.97 8.81 -3.95
CA GLN A 161 2.99 9.25 -4.93
C GLN A 161 3.62 9.52 -6.30
N ALA A 162 4.81 10.11 -6.33
CA ALA A 162 5.55 10.32 -7.58
C ALA A 162 5.99 8.99 -8.21
N LEU A 163 6.49 8.06 -7.39
CA LEU A 163 6.91 6.74 -7.84
C LEU A 163 5.74 5.91 -8.39
N VAL A 164 4.57 6.02 -7.76
CA VAL A 164 3.32 5.41 -8.25
C VAL A 164 2.96 5.96 -9.63
N ARG A 165 3.01 7.28 -9.83
CA ARG A 165 2.75 7.88 -11.15
C ARG A 165 3.74 7.41 -12.22
N ALA A 166 4.99 7.15 -11.84
CA ALA A 166 6.04 6.65 -12.74
C ALA A 166 6.01 5.13 -12.93
N SER A 167 5.15 4.39 -12.22
CA SER A 167 5.13 2.92 -12.21
C SER A 167 4.93 2.24 -13.59
N PRO A 168 4.25 2.83 -14.58
CA PRO A 168 4.18 2.25 -15.93
C PRO A 168 5.56 2.10 -16.59
N PHE A 169 6.56 2.85 -16.13
CA PHE A 169 7.93 2.88 -16.66
C PHE A 169 8.93 2.18 -15.74
N ARG A 170 8.46 1.32 -14.87
CA ARG A 170 9.30 0.55 -13.94
C ARG A 170 10.33 -0.30 -14.71
N PRO A 171 11.63 -0.19 -14.39
CA PRO A 171 12.65 -0.98 -15.04
C PRO A 171 12.57 -2.47 -14.65
N PRO A 172 13.24 -3.36 -15.40
CA PRO A 172 13.33 -4.77 -15.05
C PRO A 172 13.82 -5.00 -13.62
N PRO A 173 13.40 -6.10 -12.95
CA PRO A 173 13.80 -6.42 -11.57
C PRO A 173 15.32 -6.40 -11.34
N THR A 174 16.10 -6.87 -12.31
CA THR A 174 17.56 -6.89 -12.25
C THR A 174 18.18 -5.50 -12.08
N VAL A 175 17.57 -4.47 -12.63
CA VAL A 175 18.02 -3.08 -12.46
C VAL A 175 17.73 -2.60 -11.03
N LEU A 176 16.53 -2.89 -10.51
CA LEU A 176 16.19 -2.53 -9.13
C LEU A 176 17.05 -3.26 -8.11
N GLU A 177 17.35 -4.54 -8.33
CA GLU A 177 18.27 -5.30 -7.49
C GLU A 177 19.70 -4.73 -7.50
N GLN A 178 20.15 -4.16 -8.63
CA GLN A 178 21.44 -3.46 -8.68
C GLN A 178 21.41 -2.18 -7.86
N LEU A 179 20.33 -1.40 -7.97
CA LEU A 179 20.12 -0.18 -7.17
C LEU A 179 20.05 -0.51 -5.68
N ASP A 180 19.33 -1.55 -5.30
CA ASP A 180 19.24 -2.02 -3.92
C ASP A 180 20.59 -2.43 -3.34
N ARG A 181 21.39 -3.15 -4.11
CA ARG A 181 22.76 -3.50 -3.68
C ARG A 181 23.63 -2.26 -3.47
N ALA A 182 23.54 -1.28 -4.36
CA ALA A 182 24.28 -0.03 -4.23
C ALA A 182 23.85 0.75 -3.00
N LEU A 183 22.54 0.92 -2.80
CA LEU A 183 21.96 1.63 -1.64
C LEU A 183 22.30 0.93 -0.32
N THR A 184 22.28 -0.40 -0.30
CA THR A 184 22.67 -1.18 0.89
C THR A 184 24.15 -0.99 1.22
N ALA A 185 25.02 -0.92 0.22
CA ALA A 185 26.45 -0.62 0.41
C ALA A 185 26.68 0.80 0.96
N GLU A 186 25.77 1.74 0.69
CA GLU A 186 25.74 3.08 1.27
C GLU A 186 25.11 3.13 2.69
N GLY A 187 24.66 1.99 3.23
CA GLY A 187 23.99 1.93 4.54
C GLY A 187 22.51 2.25 4.52
N VAL A 188 21.89 2.39 3.35
CA VAL A 188 20.44 2.57 3.23
C VAL A 188 19.77 1.22 3.48
N PRO A 189 18.86 1.11 4.46
CA PRO A 189 18.24 -0.17 4.79
C PRO A 189 17.42 -0.72 3.62
N ILE A 190 17.35 -2.04 3.51
CA ILE A 190 16.42 -2.70 2.58
C ILE A 190 15.01 -2.44 3.11
N GLU A 191 14.12 -1.91 2.29
CA GLU A 191 12.74 -1.51 2.67
C GLU A 191 11.89 -2.64 3.24
N ASP A 192 12.17 -3.85 2.82
CA ASP A 192 11.54 -5.05 3.33
C ASP A 192 12.09 -5.50 4.70
N ALA A 193 13.01 -4.75 5.31
CA ALA A 193 13.21 -4.84 6.74
C ALA A 193 11.96 -4.22 7.38
N GLY A 194 10.97 -5.07 7.65
CA GLY A 194 9.71 -4.67 8.26
C GLY A 194 9.96 -3.77 9.45
N ILE A 195 9.00 -2.91 9.76
CA ILE A 195 9.05 -2.08 10.96
C ILE A 195 9.41 -3.00 12.10
N ALA A 196 10.53 -2.72 12.75
CA ALA A 196 10.99 -3.56 13.84
C ALA A 196 9.86 -3.60 14.89
N PRO A 197 9.21 -4.74 15.09
CA PRO A 197 8.15 -4.84 16.08
C PRO A 197 8.75 -4.53 17.46
N PRO A 198 7.95 -4.13 18.44
CA PRO A 198 8.42 -3.83 19.78
C PRO A 198 9.26 -5.00 20.30
N LYS A 199 10.45 -4.73 20.81
CA LYS A 199 11.34 -5.75 21.36
C LYS A 199 10.64 -6.44 22.52
N SER A 200 10.37 -7.72 22.37
CA SER A 200 9.90 -8.57 23.47
C SER A 200 11.10 -9.09 24.27
N GLU A 201 11.02 -9.08 25.59
CA GLU A 201 12.07 -9.65 26.45
C GLU A 201 12.16 -11.19 26.35
N ALA A 202 11.07 -11.84 25.97
CA ALA A 202 11.02 -13.28 25.77
C ALA A 202 11.14 -13.64 24.27
N ARG A 203 11.81 -14.76 23.96
CA ARG A 203 12.03 -15.22 22.61
C ARG A 203 10.71 -15.56 21.90
N PRO A 204 10.46 -15.03 20.70
CA PRO A 204 9.29 -15.38 19.91
C PRO A 204 9.30 -16.86 19.52
N ARG A 205 8.14 -17.52 19.51
CA ARG A 205 8.02 -18.90 19.06
C ARG A 205 7.05 -19.00 17.89
N VAL A 206 7.45 -19.71 16.85
CA VAL A 206 6.56 -19.99 15.73
C VAL A 206 5.46 -20.93 16.19
N SER A 207 4.21 -20.53 16.02
CA SER A 207 3.04 -21.35 16.31
C SER A 207 2.51 -22.06 15.06
N ARG A 208 2.63 -21.42 13.91
CA ARG A 208 2.11 -21.93 12.64
C ARG A 208 2.90 -21.44 11.44
N LEU A 209 3.04 -22.29 10.42
CA LEU A 209 3.52 -21.96 9.10
C LEU A 209 2.49 -22.39 8.07
N SER A 210 1.99 -21.45 7.27
CA SER A 210 0.93 -21.71 6.28
C SER A 210 1.33 -21.16 4.92
N ARG A 211 0.80 -21.75 3.85
CA ARG A 211 1.02 -21.28 2.49
C ARG A 211 -0.21 -21.41 1.61
N TRP A 212 -0.30 -20.54 0.63
CA TRP A 212 -1.21 -20.62 -0.52
C TRP A 212 -0.39 -20.32 -1.77
N THR A 213 -0.54 -21.09 -2.82
CA THR A 213 0.25 -20.90 -4.04
C THR A 213 -0.54 -21.31 -5.28
N THR A 214 -0.30 -20.58 -6.36
CA THR A 214 -0.78 -20.85 -7.72
C THR A 214 0.39 -20.83 -8.69
N ALA A 215 0.14 -20.86 -9.99
CA ALA A 215 1.17 -20.69 -11.00
C ALA A 215 1.88 -19.34 -10.89
N ASP A 216 1.17 -18.28 -10.52
CA ASP A 216 1.64 -16.90 -10.62
C ASP A 216 1.77 -16.15 -9.29
N THR A 217 1.17 -16.67 -8.23
CA THR A 217 1.18 -16.04 -6.90
C THR A 217 1.45 -17.05 -5.80
N ALA A 218 2.04 -16.57 -4.71
CA ALA A 218 2.12 -17.33 -3.46
C ALA A 218 2.04 -16.37 -2.26
N ARG A 219 1.51 -16.89 -1.16
CA ARG A 219 1.53 -16.25 0.16
C ARG A 219 2.04 -17.26 1.17
N VAL A 220 2.99 -16.86 2.00
CA VAL A 220 3.48 -17.63 3.14
C VAL A 220 3.24 -16.81 4.39
N VAL A 221 2.66 -17.41 5.42
CA VAL A 221 2.36 -16.78 6.70
C VAL A 221 3.07 -17.54 7.80
N ILE A 222 3.86 -16.83 8.59
CA ILE A 222 4.54 -17.32 9.77
C ILE A 222 3.84 -16.69 10.97
N GLU A 223 3.13 -17.49 11.75
CA GLU A 223 2.47 -17.03 12.96
C GLU A 223 3.39 -17.26 14.17
N LEU A 224 3.52 -16.24 15.01
CA LEU A 224 4.33 -16.27 16.22
C LEU A 224 3.49 -15.91 17.46
N ASP A 225 3.88 -16.44 18.61
CA ASP A 225 3.23 -16.16 19.90
C ASP A 225 3.44 -14.72 20.38
N ARG A 226 4.37 -13.99 19.79
CA ARG A 226 4.70 -12.58 20.08
C ARG A 226 5.45 -11.93 18.94
N ALA A 227 5.59 -10.62 19.00
CA ALA A 227 6.29 -9.83 18.01
C ALA A 227 7.78 -10.22 17.89
N ALA A 228 8.26 -10.28 16.66
CA ALA A 228 9.65 -10.58 16.28
C ALA A 228 10.15 -9.57 15.25
N ALA A 229 11.41 -9.17 15.35
CA ALA A 229 12.08 -8.46 14.27
C ALA A 229 12.41 -9.44 13.15
N TYR A 230 12.34 -8.97 11.90
CA TYR A 230 12.68 -9.77 10.73
C TYR A 230 13.35 -8.92 9.65
N ALA A 231 14.12 -9.56 8.80
CA ALA A 231 14.77 -8.90 7.68
C ALA A 231 14.90 -9.85 6.49
N LEU A 232 14.73 -9.32 5.27
CA LEU A 232 15.07 -10.04 4.06
C LEU A 232 16.58 -10.11 3.88
N GLU A 233 17.08 -11.29 3.53
CA GLU A 233 18.49 -11.52 3.23
C GLU A 233 18.68 -11.81 1.74
N PRO A 234 19.87 -11.56 1.18
CA PRO A 234 20.19 -11.99 -0.17
C PRO A 234 19.98 -13.51 -0.33
N ALA A 235 19.24 -13.91 -1.36
CA ALA A 235 18.99 -15.31 -1.69
C ALA A 235 19.57 -15.64 -3.07
N SER A 236 20.23 -16.79 -3.19
CA SER A 236 20.69 -17.32 -4.49
C SER A 236 19.52 -17.90 -5.28
N GLY A 237 19.60 -17.84 -6.62
CA GLY A 237 18.64 -18.53 -7.50
C GLY A 237 17.23 -17.92 -7.55
N GLY A 238 17.06 -16.65 -7.14
CA GLY A 238 15.76 -15.98 -7.22
C GLY A 238 14.74 -16.37 -6.14
N GLY A 239 15.16 -17.15 -5.14
CA GLY A 239 14.33 -17.50 -3.98
C GLY A 239 14.16 -16.34 -2.98
N VAL A 240 13.50 -16.61 -1.86
CA VAL A 240 13.34 -15.68 -0.74
C VAL A 240 14.04 -16.24 0.49
N ARG A 241 14.79 -15.40 1.17
CA ARG A 241 15.42 -15.71 2.45
C ARG A 241 15.02 -14.62 3.45
N LEU A 242 14.34 -15.01 4.52
CA LEU A 242 13.83 -14.10 5.55
C LEU A 242 14.36 -14.55 6.91
N ARG A 243 15.15 -13.71 7.55
CA ARG A 243 15.65 -13.90 8.91
C ARG A 243 14.61 -13.37 9.91
N ILE A 244 14.38 -14.13 10.98
CA ILE A 244 13.47 -13.77 12.09
C ILE A 244 14.30 -13.79 13.36
N ASP A 245 14.55 -12.62 13.93
CA ASP A 245 15.50 -12.42 15.02
C ASP A 245 15.00 -13.03 16.33
N GLY A 246 15.87 -13.80 16.96
CA GLY A 246 15.61 -14.41 18.27
C GLY A 246 14.50 -15.45 18.30
N ALA A 247 13.85 -15.73 17.16
CA ALA A 247 12.72 -16.65 17.10
C ALA A 247 13.17 -18.11 17.29
N GLU A 248 12.27 -18.91 17.86
CA GLU A 248 12.47 -20.35 18.10
C GLU A 248 11.38 -21.16 17.42
N LEU A 249 11.74 -22.37 16.99
CA LEU A 249 10.76 -23.36 16.56
C LEU A 249 9.90 -23.81 17.74
N PRO A 250 8.66 -24.27 17.49
CA PRO A 250 7.84 -24.84 18.54
C PRO A 250 8.59 -25.99 19.22
N SER A 251 8.43 -26.13 20.54
CA SER A 251 8.94 -27.28 21.27
C SER A 251 8.28 -28.54 20.70
N LEU A 252 9.01 -29.28 19.86
CA LEU A 252 8.47 -30.52 19.30
C LEU A 252 8.40 -31.55 20.41
N ALA A 253 7.22 -32.14 20.62
CA ALA A 253 7.12 -33.40 21.33
C ALA A 253 8.04 -34.43 20.65
N ALA A 254 8.70 -35.29 21.40
CA ALA A 254 9.71 -36.20 20.88
C ALA A 254 9.21 -36.94 19.61
N GLY A 255 9.83 -36.63 18.45
CA GLY A 255 9.46 -37.18 17.15
C GLY A 255 8.82 -36.21 16.15
N GLY A 256 8.60 -34.94 16.48
CA GLY A 256 8.09 -33.95 15.53
C GLY A 256 9.17 -33.47 14.54
N SER A 257 8.80 -33.25 13.29
CA SER A 257 9.67 -32.66 12.26
C SER A 257 9.66 -31.12 12.33
N GLU A 258 10.74 -30.49 11.88
CA GLU A 258 10.79 -29.02 11.72
C GLU A 258 9.64 -28.53 10.83
N PRO A 259 9.06 -27.33 11.11
CA PRO A 259 7.99 -26.78 10.29
C PRO A 259 8.50 -26.56 8.85
N THR A 260 8.17 -27.48 7.98
CA THR A 260 8.42 -27.41 6.54
C THR A 260 7.11 -27.12 5.82
N LEU A 261 7.17 -26.35 4.75
CA LEU A 261 6.04 -26.24 3.85
C LEU A 261 5.89 -27.55 3.09
N GLU A 262 4.69 -28.12 3.11
CA GLU A 262 4.40 -29.28 2.28
C GLU A 262 4.78 -29.02 0.81
N PRO A 263 5.10 -30.04 0.00
CA PRO A 263 5.37 -29.88 -1.42
C PRO A 263 4.22 -29.15 -2.12
N SER A 264 4.57 -28.20 -2.95
CA SER A 264 3.58 -27.39 -3.67
C SER A 264 2.92 -28.20 -4.79
N PRO A 265 1.67 -27.91 -5.16
CA PRO A 265 1.04 -28.48 -6.34
C PRO A 265 1.89 -28.28 -7.60
N PRO A 266 1.81 -29.17 -8.60
CA PRO A 266 2.53 -29.00 -9.86
C PRO A 266 2.25 -27.65 -10.50
N LYS A 267 3.30 -27.04 -11.09
CA LYS A 267 3.25 -25.71 -11.75
C LYS A 267 3.05 -24.52 -10.80
N SER A 268 3.15 -24.70 -9.50
CA SER A 268 3.08 -23.59 -8.54
C SER A 268 4.29 -22.66 -8.63
N LEU A 269 4.09 -21.37 -8.33
CA LEU A 269 5.16 -20.40 -8.21
C LEU A 269 6.12 -20.78 -7.06
N LEU A 270 5.58 -21.10 -5.90
CA LEU A 270 6.35 -21.59 -4.75
C LEU A 270 6.58 -23.11 -4.91
N LEU A 271 7.82 -23.52 -5.02
CA LEU A 271 8.20 -24.95 -5.12
C LEU A 271 8.23 -25.62 -3.75
N GLY A 272 8.64 -24.88 -2.73
CA GLY A 272 8.76 -25.36 -1.37
C GLY A 272 9.57 -24.42 -0.50
N GLY A 273 9.80 -24.79 0.73
CA GLY A 273 10.59 -24.02 1.68
C GLY A 273 10.40 -24.50 3.10
N GLY A 274 11.08 -23.85 4.03
CA GLY A 274 10.98 -24.18 5.45
C GLY A 274 11.76 -23.21 6.32
N LEU A 275 11.57 -23.36 7.62
CA LEU A 275 12.28 -22.63 8.66
C LEU A 275 13.46 -23.46 9.16
N ALA A 276 14.64 -22.85 9.17
CA ALA A 276 15.85 -23.45 9.73
C ALA A 276 16.35 -22.60 10.91
N LYS A 277 16.88 -23.28 11.94
CA LYS A 277 17.49 -22.62 13.10
C LYS A 277 18.86 -22.07 12.75
N THR A 278 19.16 -20.87 13.26
CA THR A 278 20.47 -20.21 13.16
C THR A 278 20.89 -19.68 14.53
N ASP A 279 22.13 -19.22 14.67
CA ASP A 279 22.63 -18.65 15.93
C ASP A 279 21.85 -17.39 16.36
N GLY A 280 21.27 -16.66 15.40
CA GLY A 280 20.51 -15.42 15.64
C GLY A 280 18.99 -15.57 15.72
N GLY A 281 18.44 -16.79 15.52
CA GLY A 281 17.00 -17.02 15.45
C GLY A 281 16.60 -18.04 14.39
N LEU A 282 15.63 -17.71 13.56
CA LEU A 282 15.18 -18.58 12.46
C LEU A 282 15.41 -17.91 11.10
N VAL A 283 15.58 -18.73 10.08
CA VAL A 283 15.60 -18.28 8.69
C VAL A 283 14.56 -19.08 7.90
N LEU A 284 13.58 -18.37 7.32
CA LEU A 284 12.71 -18.92 6.30
C LEU A 284 13.44 -18.89 4.95
N THR A 285 13.47 -20.02 4.27
CA THR A 285 13.97 -20.12 2.88
C THR A 285 12.83 -20.60 1.99
N LEU A 286 12.56 -19.87 0.89
CA LEU A 286 11.54 -20.22 -0.10
C LEU A 286 12.21 -20.43 -1.46
N SER A 287 11.89 -21.54 -2.11
CA SER A 287 12.33 -21.86 -3.47
C SER A 287 11.21 -21.56 -4.46
N LEU A 288 11.51 -20.80 -5.50
CA LEU A 288 10.56 -20.35 -6.50
C LEU A 288 10.83 -20.99 -7.85
N ALA A 289 9.77 -21.29 -8.62
CA ALA A 289 9.86 -21.83 -9.97
C ALA A 289 10.45 -20.82 -10.97
N ARG A 290 10.32 -19.53 -10.67
CA ARG A 290 10.78 -18.40 -11.48
C ARG A 290 10.91 -17.14 -10.62
N PRO A 291 11.65 -16.10 -11.06
CA PRO A 291 11.73 -14.83 -10.35
C PRO A 291 10.34 -14.24 -10.09
N ALA A 292 10.14 -13.72 -8.89
CA ALA A 292 8.88 -13.13 -8.47
C ALA A 292 9.09 -11.82 -7.72
N TYR A 293 8.14 -10.90 -7.86
CA TYR A 293 8.02 -9.75 -6.97
C TYR A 293 7.68 -10.27 -5.58
N ARG A 294 8.25 -9.66 -4.56
CA ARG A 294 7.99 -10.02 -3.16
C ARG A 294 7.56 -8.80 -2.36
N ARG A 295 6.76 -9.05 -1.37
CA ARG A 295 6.36 -8.10 -0.35
C ARG A 295 6.31 -8.83 0.99
N VAL A 296 6.93 -8.26 2.03
CA VAL A 296 6.92 -8.79 3.37
C VAL A 296 6.37 -7.74 4.31
N PHE A 297 5.41 -8.12 5.14
CA PHE A 297 4.80 -7.25 6.13
C PHE A 297 4.35 -8.09 7.33
N PHE A 298 3.95 -7.44 8.43
CA PHE A 298 3.44 -8.14 9.58
C PHE A 298 2.00 -7.74 9.92
N LEU A 299 1.31 -8.62 10.63
CA LEU A 299 0.01 -8.38 11.26
C LEU A 299 0.19 -8.58 12.76
N PRO A 300 -0.27 -7.64 13.61
CA PRO A 300 0.17 -7.58 15.01
C PRO A 300 -0.47 -8.58 15.97
N ASP A 301 -1.72 -9.00 15.77
CA ASP A 301 -2.40 -9.86 16.74
C ASP A 301 -3.35 -10.89 16.09
N PRO A 302 -3.05 -12.20 16.18
CA PRO A 302 -1.76 -12.75 16.61
C PRO A 302 -0.64 -12.25 15.70
N PHE A 303 0.60 -12.18 16.20
CA PHE A 303 1.70 -11.67 15.38
C PHE A 303 2.02 -12.63 14.24
N ARG A 304 1.93 -12.14 13.01
CA ARG A 304 2.14 -12.91 11.78
C ARG A 304 3.05 -12.15 10.84
N ILE A 305 4.06 -12.81 10.31
CA ILE A 305 4.86 -12.29 9.20
C ILE A 305 4.27 -12.88 7.92
N VAL A 306 3.92 -12.03 6.98
CA VAL A 306 3.32 -12.39 5.69
C VAL A 306 4.31 -12.13 4.57
N VAL A 307 4.57 -13.14 3.76
CA VAL A 307 5.41 -13.05 2.54
C VAL A 307 4.51 -13.26 1.34
N ASP A 308 4.28 -12.21 0.58
CA ASP A 308 3.52 -12.22 -0.67
C ASP A 308 4.46 -12.27 -1.87
N LEU A 309 4.19 -13.15 -2.81
CA LEU A 309 4.96 -13.36 -4.02
C LEU A 309 4.05 -13.28 -5.25
N GLY A 310 4.56 -12.76 -6.35
CA GLY A 310 3.82 -12.69 -7.60
C GLY A 310 4.71 -12.52 -8.82
N THR A 311 4.37 -13.18 -9.93
CA THR A 311 5.13 -13.05 -11.20
C THR A 311 4.89 -11.73 -11.90
N GLN A 312 3.78 -11.08 -11.59
CA GLN A 312 3.45 -9.73 -12.07
C GLN A 312 3.66 -8.73 -10.94
N PRO A 313 4.17 -7.51 -11.24
CA PRO A 313 4.09 -6.45 -10.26
C PRO A 313 2.62 -6.19 -9.93
N PRO A 314 2.30 -5.78 -8.69
CA PRO A 314 0.95 -5.28 -8.40
C PRO A 314 0.64 -4.19 -9.43
N VAL A 315 -0.45 -4.34 -10.17
CA VAL A 315 -0.83 -3.37 -11.21
C VAL A 315 -1.39 -2.14 -10.51
N PHE A 316 -0.62 -1.06 -10.52
CA PHE A 316 -1.01 0.24 -10.02
C PHE A 316 -1.12 1.19 -11.22
N GLY A 317 -2.26 1.37 -11.79
CA GLY A 317 -2.51 2.31 -12.88
C GLY A 317 -3.86 3.00 -12.73
N VAL A 318 -3.88 4.35 -12.60
CA VAL A 318 -5.10 5.15 -12.72
C VAL A 318 -5.50 5.16 -14.20
N ALA A 319 -6.20 4.13 -14.65
CA ALA A 319 -6.95 4.27 -15.88
C ALA A 319 -8.34 4.80 -15.51
N SER A 320 -8.57 6.07 -15.73
CA SER A 320 -9.93 6.60 -15.83
C SER A 320 -10.58 6.00 -17.08
N GLY A 321 -11.69 5.30 -16.91
CA GLY A 321 -12.46 4.70 -18.00
C GLY A 321 -13.08 3.35 -17.63
N PRO A 322 -13.99 2.84 -18.48
CA PRO A 322 -14.60 1.52 -18.29
C PRO A 322 -13.53 0.44 -18.19
N ARG A 323 -13.64 -0.43 -17.21
CA ARG A 323 -12.67 -1.52 -17.01
C ARG A 323 -13.34 -2.86 -17.23
N PRO A 324 -12.65 -3.80 -17.87
CA PRO A 324 -13.19 -5.14 -17.96
C PRO A 324 -13.28 -5.73 -16.54
N LEU A 325 -14.49 -5.87 -16.03
CA LEU A 325 -14.77 -6.66 -14.85
C LEU A 325 -14.99 -8.10 -15.34
N ARG A 326 -14.07 -8.99 -15.06
CA ARG A 326 -14.08 -10.39 -15.52
C ARG A 326 -14.20 -11.37 -14.37
N ARG A 327 -13.52 -11.10 -13.27
CA ARG A 327 -13.41 -11.99 -12.10
C ARG A 327 -13.71 -11.23 -10.83
N VAL A 328 -14.67 -11.74 -10.07
CA VAL A 328 -15.15 -11.14 -8.82
C VAL A 328 -15.00 -12.15 -7.70
N VAL A 329 -14.38 -11.74 -6.59
CA VAL A 329 -14.44 -12.50 -5.35
C VAL A 329 -15.50 -11.90 -4.45
N VAL A 330 -16.40 -12.73 -3.96
CA VAL A 330 -17.34 -12.41 -2.89
C VAL A 330 -16.92 -13.20 -1.66
N ASP A 331 -16.67 -12.50 -0.57
CA ASP A 331 -16.18 -13.06 0.67
C ASP A 331 -17.26 -13.02 1.75
N PRO A 332 -18.00 -14.12 1.99
CA PRO A 332 -18.88 -14.18 3.15
C PRO A 332 -18.05 -14.28 4.44
N GLY A 333 -18.13 -13.26 5.29
CA GLY A 333 -17.40 -13.20 6.55
C GLY A 333 -17.68 -14.39 7.46
N HIS A 334 -16.75 -14.70 8.39
CA HIS A 334 -16.86 -15.77 9.38
C HIS A 334 -17.02 -17.18 8.78
N GLY A 335 -17.49 -18.14 9.56
CA GLY A 335 -17.76 -19.51 9.11
C GLY A 335 -17.15 -20.59 10.01
N GLY A 336 -17.71 -21.80 9.96
CA GLY A 336 -17.27 -22.94 10.77
C GLY A 336 -17.41 -22.65 12.27
N ALA A 337 -16.30 -22.73 13.01
CA ALA A 337 -16.26 -22.46 14.45
C ALA A 337 -16.45 -20.98 14.81
N ASP A 338 -16.26 -20.07 13.85
CA ASP A 338 -16.47 -18.63 14.03
C ASP A 338 -17.90 -18.24 13.61
N PRO A 339 -18.81 -17.96 14.54
CA PRO A 339 -20.19 -17.58 14.21
C PRO A 339 -20.31 -16.12 13.75
N GLY A 340 -19.28 -15.29 13.95
CA GLY A 340 -19.39 -13.85 13.91
C GLY A 340 -20.27 -13.29 15.02
N ALA A 341 -20.85 -12.12 14.83
CA ALA A 341 -21.80 -11.55 15.77
C ALA A 341 -23.11 -12.36 15.80
N ILE A 342 -23.74 -12.38 16.97
CA ILE A 342 -24.99 -13.08 17.20
C ILE A 342 -26.06 -12.07 17.62
N GLY A 343 -27.15 -12.05 16.87
CA GLY A 343 -28.28 -11.17 17.13
C GLY A 343 -29.08 -11.54 18.37
N PRO A 344 -29.96 -10.66 18.87
CA PRO A 344 -30.77 -10.88 20.06
C PRO A 344 -31.66 -12.14 20.02
N THR A 345 -32.07 -12.59 18.83
CA THR A 345 -32.90 -13.82 18.66
C THR A 345 -32.07 -15.06 18.30
N GLY A 346 -30.72 -14.91 18.21
CA GLY A 346 -29.81 -16.00 17.92
C GLY A 346 -29.43 -16.12 16.45
N LEU A 347 -29.79 -15.16 15.59
CA LEU A 347 -29.35 -15.10 14.20
C LEU A 347 -27.81 -14.92 14.18
N ARG A 348 -27.10 -15.78 13.47
CA ARG A 348 -25.63 -15.73 13.38
C ARG A 348 -25.21 -15.01 12.13
N GLU A 349 -24.23 -14.15 12.23
CA GLU A 349 -23.67 -13.38 11.11
C GLU A 349 -23.21 -14.30 9.98
N LYS A 350 -22.47 -15.38 10.28
CA LYS A 350 -21.97 -16.32 9.28
C LYS A 350 -23.08 -16.92 8.38
N ASP A 351 -24.31 -17.07 8.91
CA ASP A 351 -25.45 -17.62 8.17
C ASP A 351 -26.06 -16.57 7.24
N VAL A 352 -26.06 -15.30 7.64
CA VAL A 352 -26.54 -14.19 6.83
C VAL A 352 -25.57 -13.91 5.68
N THR A 353 -24.27 -13.79 5.98
CA THR A 353 -23.24 -13.44 5.00
C THR A 353 -23.15 -14.46 3.87
N ILE A 354 -23.17 -15.76 4.20
CA ILE A 354 -23.16 -16.81 3.17
C ILE A 354 -24.47 -16.87 2.38
N ALA A 355 -25.60 -16.55 2.99
CA ALA A 355 -26.88 -16.50 2.29
C ALA A 355 -26.88 -15.40 1.23
N ILE A 356 -26.39 -14.20 1.57
CA ILE A 356 -26.26 -13.10 0.62
C ILE A 356 -25.24 -13.46 -0.48
N ALA A 357 -24.06 -13.95 -0.13
CA ALA A 357 -23.01 -14.29 -1.10
C ALA A 357 -23.49 -15.33 -2.13
N LYS A 358 -24.28 -16.34 -1.69
CA LYS A 358 -24.89 -17.35 -2.57
C LYS A 358 -25.94 -16.78 -3.52
N MET A 359 -26.57 -15.65 -3.19
CA MET A 359 -27.47 -14.92 -4.10
C MET A 359 -26.68 -14.10 -5.10
N VAL A 360 -25.65 -13.37 -4.64
CA VAL A 360 -24.82 -12.48 -5.47
C VAL A 360 -24.12 -13.25 -6.61
N GLY A 361 -23.51 -14.38 -6.32
CA GLY A 361 -22.67 -15.11 -7.28
C GLY A 361 -23.39 -15.46 -8.58
N PRO A 362 -24.53 -16.20 -8.55
CA PRO A 362 -25.29 -16.54 -9.76
C PRO A 362 -25.83 -15.33 -10.52
N ILE A 363 -26.22 -14.25 -9.82
CA ILE A 363 -26.74 -13.04 -10.47
C ILE A 363 -25.60 -12.33 -11.23
N LEU A 364 -24.42 -12.17 -10.62
CA LEU A 364 -23.23 -11.60 -11.28
C LEU A 364 -22.84 -12.38 -12.53
N ALA A 365 -22.77 -13.71 -12.43
CA ALA A 365 -22.41 -14.56 -13.56
C ALA A 365 -23.43 -14.43 -14.71
N ARG A 366 -24.73 -14.40 -14.40
CA ARG A 366 -25.80 -14.31 -15.39
C ARG A 366 -25.87 -12.93 -16.04
N GLU A 367 -25.77 -11.85 -15.25
CA GLU A 367 -26.06 -10.49 -15.73
C GLU A 367 -24.84 -9.73 -16.20
N LEU A 368 -23.68 -10.02 -15.66
CA LEU A 368 -22.45 -9.34 -16.03
C LEU A 368 -21.49 -10.23 -16.81
N GLY A 369 -21.75 -11.53 -16.90
CA GLY A 369 -20.88 -12.48 -17.61
C GLY A 369 -19.52 -12.65 -16.94
N VAL A 370 -19.42 -12.42 -15.62
CA VAL A 370 -18.18 -12.49 -14.86
C VAL A 370 -18.01 -13.86 -14.20
N GLU A 371 -16.77 -14.29 -14.04
CA GLU A 371 -16.45 -15.43 -13.18
C GLU A 371 -16.52 -15.00 -11.72
N VAL A 372 -17.21 -15.78 -10.90
CA VAL A 372 -17.37 -15.48 -9.47
C VAL A 372 -16.76 -16.59 -8.64
N ARG A 373 -15.98 -16.21 -7.65
CA ARG A 373 -15.46 -17.11 -6.63
C ARG A 373 -15.89 -16.64 -5.25
N LEU A 374 -16.46 -17.57 -4.47
CA LEU A 374 -16.69 -17.36 -3.05
C LEU A 374 -15.45 -17.82 -2.28
N THR A 375 -15.06 -17.10 -1.23
CA THR A 375 -13.96 -17.54 -0.34
C THR A 375 -14.36 -18.80 0.44
N ARG A 376 -15.65 -18.95 0.73
CA ARG A 376 -16.27 -20.19 1.23
C ARG A 376 -17.64 -20.42 0.59
N GLY A 377 -17.92 -21.63 0.21
CA GLY A 377 -19.22 -22.04 -0.36
C GLY A 377 -20.13 -22.77 0.64
N SER A 378 -19.64 -23.06 1.84
CA SER A 378 -20.32 -23.78 2.91
C SER A 378 -20.04 -23.15 4.28
N ASP A 379 -20.56 -23.73 5.35
CA ASP A 379 -20.21 -23.33 6.72
C ASP A 379 -18.82 -23.89 7.09
N ALA A 380 -17.78 -23.29 6.51
CA ALA A 380 -16.38 -23.61 6.73
C ALA A 380 -15.63 -22.38 7.25
N PHE A 381 -14.69 -22.59 8.16
CA PHE A 381 -13.78 -21.53 8.60
C PHE A 381 -12.72 -21.26 7.52
N VAL A 382 -12.50 -19.98 7.20
CA VAL A 382 -11.43 -19.50 6.32
C VAL A 382 -10.73 -18.35 7.03
N SER A 383 -9.42 -18.44 7.19
CA SER A 383 -8.66 -17.38 7.88
C SER A 383 -8.65 -16.06 7.08
N LEU A 384 -8.41 -14.92 7.74
CA LEU A 384 -8.41 -13.61 7.09
C LEU A 384 -7.37 -13.54 5.96
N GLU A 385 -6.19 -14.13 6.17
CA GLU A 385 -5.10 -14.18 5.20
C GLU A 385 -5.46 -15.04 3.98
N GLU A 386 -6.16 -16.14 4.20
CA GLU A 386 -6.61 -17.04 3.13
C GLU A 386 -7.64 -16.36 2.23
N ARG A 387 -8.55 -15.57 2.80
CA ARG A 387 -9.56 -14.83 2.03
C ARG A 387 -8.91 -13.90 0.99
N ALA A 388 -7.95 -13.06 1.41
CA ALA A 388 -7.19 -12.21 0.50
C ALA A 388 -6.34 -13.04 -0.50
N ALA A 389 -5.74 -14.15 -0.04
CA ALA A 389 -4.97 -15.03 -0.90
C ALA A 389 -5.83 -15.68 -2.00
N VAL A 390 -7.07 -16.08 -1.70
CA VAL A 390 -8.05 -16.57 -2.69
C VAL A 390 -8.30 -15.51 -3.77
N GLY A 391 -8.49 -14.23 -3.37
CA GLY A 391 -8.68 -13.12 -4.31
C GLY A 391 -7.48 -12.92 -5.23
N ASN A 392 -6.28 -12.92 -4.66
CA ASN A 392 -5.03 -12.77 -5.41
C ASN A 392 -4.78 -13.95 -6.35
N ALA A 393 -5.01 -15.18 -5.88
CA ALA A 393 -4.84 -16.40 -6.66
C ALA A 393 -5.83 -16.53 -7.81
N PHE A 394 -7.03 -16.01 -7.64
CA PHE A 394 -8.05 -15.94 -8.68
C PHE A 394 -7.80 -14.79 -9.65
N GLU A 395 -6.81 -13.92 -9.37
CA GLU A 395 -6.55 -12.67 -10.10
C GLU A 395 -7.83 -11.84 -10.24
N ALA A 396 -8.55 -11.68 -9.14
CA ALA A 396 -9.84 -10.98 -9.14
C ALA A 396 -9.67 -9.50 -9.51
N ASP A 397 -10.64 -8.96 -10.24
CA ASP A 397 -10.70 -7.53 -10.56
C ASP A 397 -11.25 -6.71 -9.39
N VAL A 398 -12.09 -7.32 -8.55
CA VAL A 398 -12.61 -6.75 -7.30
C VAL A 398 -12.81 -7.84 -6.24
N PHE A 399 -12.72 -7.41 -4.97
CA PHE A 399 -12.98 -8.23 -3.78
C PHE A 399 -14.03 -7.53 -2.92
N VAL A 400 -15.15 -8.20 -2.63
CA VAL A 400 -16.24 -7.69 -1.80
C VAL A 400 -16.46 -8.63 -0.63
N SER A 401 -16.09 -8.18 0.57
CA SER A 401 -16.38 -8.88 1.83
C SER A 401 -17.73 -8.42 2.38
N ILE A 402 -18.52 -9.35 2.89
CA ILE A 402 -19.87 -9.13 3.43
C ILE A 402 -19.89 -9.52 4.89
N HIS A 403 -20.26 -8.60 5.76
CA HIS A 403 -20.37 -8.71 7.20
C HIS A 403 -21.70 -8.16 7.70
N CYS A 404 -22.00 -8.36 8.98
CA CYS A 404 -23.12 -7.73 9.69
C CYS A 404 -22.59 -7.07 10.96
N ASN A 405 -22.68 -5.75 11.01
CA ASN A 405 -22.16 -4.97 12.11
C ASN A 405 -22.79 -5.35 13.46
N ALA A 406 -22.05 -5.14 14.52
CA ALA A 406 -22.58 -5.23 15.87
C ALA A 406 -22.04 -4.11 16.75
N ALA A 407 -22.83 -3.64 17.69
CA ALA A 407 -22.46 -2.65 18.67
C ALA A 407 -22.93 -3.05 20.06
N GLU A 408 -22.22 -2.58 21.10
CA GLU A 408 -22.65 -2.79 22.50
C GLU A 408 -24.03 -2.17 22.74
N THR A 409 -24.28 -1.00 22.14
CA THR A 409 -25.60 -0.39 22.20
C THR A 409 -26.49 -0.97 21.10
N LYS A 410 -27.58 -1.60 21.47
CA LYS A 410 -28.58 -2.14 20.53
C LYS A 410 -29.32 -1.05 19.72
N ALA A 411 -29.02 0.23 19.94
CA ALA A 411 -29.63 1.34 19.24
C ALA A 411 -28.95 1.64 17.90
N ARG A 412 -27.67 1.25 17.71
CA ARG A 412 -26.98 1.47 16.42
C ARG A 412 -27.62 0.64 15.32
N ARG A 413 -27.73 1.26 14.14
CA ARG A 413 -28.29 0.65 12.94
C ARG A 413 -27.77 1.32 11.68
N GLY A 414 -27.93 0.68 10.53
CA GLY A 414 -27.59 1.21 9.22
C GLY A 414 -26.60 0.34 8.44
N ILE A 415 -26.28 0.82 7.26
CA ILE A 415 -25.30 0.22 6.36
C ILE A 415 -24.02 1.04 6.42
N GLU A 416 -22.88 0.37 6.57
CA GLU A 416 -21.56 1.01 6.52
C GLU A 416 -20.68 0.23 5.53
N THR A 417 -19.90 0.93 4.71
CA THR A 417 -18.95 0.29 3.79
C THR A 417 -17.54 0.75 4.11
N TYR A 418 -16.62 -0.19 4.19
CA TYR A 418 -15.25 0.06 4.63
C TYR A 418 -14.24 -0.22 3.52
N VAL A 419 -13.19 0.62 3.51
CA VAL A 419 -11.98 0.43 2.70
C VAL A 419 -10.77 0.34 3.62
N LEU A 420 -9.70 -0.26 3.13
CA LEU A 420 -8.44 -0.28 3.85
C LEU A 420 -7.81 1.12 3.81
N ASP A 421 -7.76 1.78 4.97
CA ASP A 421 -7.16 3.10 5.15
C ASP A 421 -6.75 3.31 6.61
N THR A 422 -5.89 4.32 6.87
CA THR A 422 -5.58 4.78 8.21
C THR A 422 -6.78 5.50 8.82
N ALA A 423 -7.63 4.78 9.51
CA ALA A 423 -8.82 5.35 10.11
C ALA A 423 -8.50 6.50 11.07
N ARG A 424 -9.11 7.64 10.84
CA ARG A 424 -9.20 8.75 11.82
C ARG A 424 -10.42 8.62 12.73
N ASP A 425 -11.29 7.67 12.42
CA ASP A 425 -12.55 7.44 13.12
C ASP A 425 -12.41 6.28 14.13
N GLU A 426 -12.58 6.59 15.41
CA GLU A 426 -12.50 5.62 16.50
C GLU A 426 -13.58 4.53 16.43
N LEU A 427 -14.75 4.83 15.83
CA LEU A 427 -15.80 3.83 15.62
C LEU A 427 -15.39 2.81 14.58
N ALA A 428 -14.85 3.27 13.43
CA ALA A 428 -14.32 2.41 12.39
C ALA A 428 -13.17 1.52 12.91
N HIS A 429 -12.32 2.08 13.79
CA HIS A 429 -11.28 1.30 14.44
C HIS A 429 -11.83 0.18 15.33
N ARG A 430 -12.91 0.44 16.08
CA ARG A 430 -13.55 -0.59 16.94
C ARG A 430 -14.19 -1.71 16.11
N VAL A 431 -14.82 -1.38 14.97
CA VAL A 431 -15.37 -2.39 14.06
C VAL A 431 -14.23 -3.25 13.50
N ALA A 432 -13.17 -2.63 12.96
CA ALA A 432 -12.01 -3.36 12.46
C ALA A 432 -11.36 -4.25 13.53
N LYS A 433 -11.25 -3.78 14.78
CA LYS A 433 -10.74 -4.58 15.90
C LYS A 433 -11.55 -5.85 16.13
N ARG A 434 -12.87 -5.74 16.11
CA ARG A 434 -13.75 -6.89 16.27
C ARG A 434 -13.56 -7.89 15.13
N GLU A 435 -13.58 -7.44 13.88
CA GLU A 435 -13.45 -8.28 12.69
C GLU A 435 -12.05 -8.90 12.55
N ASN A 436 -11.04 -8.27 13.11
CA ASN A 436 -9.68 -8.80 13.18
C ASN A 436 -9.47 -9.84 14.30
N GLY A 437 -10.54 -10.30 14.98
CA GLY A 437 -10.44 -11.30 16.06
C GLY A 437 -9.96 -10.73 17.40
N GLY A 438 -10.19 -9.45 17.67
CA GLY A 438 -9.75 -8.75 18.88
C GLY A 438 -8.39 -8.07 18.74
N GLY A 439 -7.64 -8.40 17.70
CA GLY A 439 -6.39 -7.75 17.35
C GLY A 439 -6.64 -6.42 16.61
N ALA A 440 -6.03 -5.34 17.08
CA ALA A 440 -6.02 -4.08 16.38
C ALA A 440 -4.59 -3.61 16.21
N ALA A 441 -4.18 -3.36 14.95
CA ALA A 441 -3.00 -2.57 14.71
C ALA A 441 -3.20 -1.18 15.32
N SER A 442 -2.23 -0.67 16.07
CA SER A 442 -2.21 0.73 16.47
C SER A 442 -2.21 1.62 15.22
N HIS A 443 -2.62 2.88 15.35
CA HIS A 443 -2.58 3.83 14.22
C HIS A 443 -1.19 3.89 13.56
N GLY A 444 -0.11 3.78 14.34
CA GLY A 444 1.26 3.76 13.82
C GLY A 444 1.59 2.49 13.07
N GLU A 445 1.23 1.33 13.59
CA GLU A 445 1.46 0.03 12.93
C GLU A 445 0.62 -0.12 11.66
N LEU A 446 -0.64 0.33 11.70
CA LEU A 446 -1.50 0.33 10.52
C LEU A 446 -0.98 1.27 9.45
N ARG A 447 -0.56 2.49 9.84
CA ARG A 447 0.06 3.44 8.91
C ARG A 447 1.29 2.84 8.24
N ALA A 448 2.13 2.19 9.00
CA ALA A 448 3.30 1.52 8.49
C ALA A 448 2.97 0.36 7.54
N ILE A 449 1.95 -0.45 7.86
CA ILE A 449 1.44 -1.50 6.97
C ILE A 449 0.89 -0.87 5.68
N LEU A 450 0.19 0.25 5.77
CA LEU A 450 -0.41 0.95 4.63
C LEU A 450 0.63 1.66 3.77
N ASP A 451 1.62 2.30 4.38
CA ASP A 451 2.74 2.94 3.68
C ASP A 451 3.57 1.90 2.91
N ASP A 452 3.77 0.72 3.51
CA ASP A 452 4.43 -0.42 2.87
C ASP A 452 3.60 -1.05 1.73
N LEU A 453 2.27 -0.94 1.78
CA LEU A 453 1.34 -1.55 0.83
C LEU A 453 1.16 -0.79 -0.49
N LYS A 454 1.71 0.41 -0.68
CA LYS A 454 1.52 1.28 -1.88
C LYS A 454 0.04 1.43 -2.28
N ILE A 455 -0.82 1.67 -1.28
CA ILE A 455 -2.29 1.55 -1.39
C ILE A 455 -2.96 2.71 -2.12
N ALA A 456 -2.27 3.83 -2.36
CA ALA A 456 -2.91 5.06 -2.84
C ALA A 456 -3.82 4.86 -4.08
N GLU A 457 -3.51 3.93 -4.95
CA GLU A 457 -4.32 3.70 -6.16
C GLU A 457 -5.38 2.62 -5.99
N VAL A 458 -5.04 1.48 -5.39
CA VAL A 458 -6.04 0.47 -5.00
C VAL A 458 -7.01 1.11 -4.03
N GLY A 459 -6.53 2.01 -3.14
CA GLY A 459 -7.33 2.79 -2.22
C GLY A 459 -8.36 3.69 -2.91
N ALA A 460 -7.96 4.50 -3.89
CA ALA A 460 -8.89 5.36 -4.62
C ALA A 460 -9.98 4.56 -5.36
N ARG A 461 -9.61 3.41 -5.92
CA ARG A 461 -10.56 2.49 -6.57
C ARG A 461 -11.46 1.77 -5.59
N SER A 462 -10.91 1.36 -4.45
CA SER A 462 -11.70 0.78 -3.36
C SER A 462 -12.72 1.79 -2.84
N HIS A 463 -12.32 3.04 -2.66
CA HIS A 463 -13.22 4.14 -2.28
C HIS A 463 -14.33 4.38 -3.30
N HIS A 464 -13.99 4.38 -4.59
CA HIS A 464 -14.99 4.50 -5.64
C HIS A 464 -15.97 3.33 -5.63
N LEU A 465 -15.46 2.09 -5.54
CA LEU A 465 -16.28 0.89 -5.41
C LEU A 465 -17.17 0.92 -4.16
N ALA A 466 -16.61 1.31 -3.01
CA ALA A 466 -17.35 1.45 -1.76
C ALA A 466 -18.49 2.46 -1.86
N THR A 467 -18.24 3.61 -2.51
CA THR A 467 -19.25 4.65 -2.74
C THR A 467 -20.41 4.13 -3.61
N LEU A 468 -20.10 3.36 -4.66
CA LEU A 468 -21.12 2.75 -5.50
C LEU A 468 -21.93 1.70 -4.75
N LEU A 469 -21.27 0.85 -3.95
CA LEU A 469 -21.92 -0.17 -3.13
C LEU A 469 -22.83 0.46 -2.07
N GLN A 470 -22.32 1.45 -1.34
CA GLN A 470 -23.11 2.19 -0.34
C GLN A 470 -24.37 2.80 -0.96
N LYS A 471 -24.18 3.58 -2.04
CA LYS A 471 -25.29 4.24 -2.74
C LYS A 471 -26.32 3.27 -3.30
N ALA A 472 -25.86 2.20 -3.95
CA ALA A 472 -26.76 1.20 -4.54
C ALA A 472 -27.56 0.45 -3.47
N THR A 473 -26.93 0.11 -2.33
CA THR A 473 -27.59 -0.58 -1.22
C THR A 473 -28.65 0.30 -0.59
N MET A 474 -28.32 1.56 -0.29
CA MET A 474 -29.31 2.51 0.26
C MET A 474 -30.46 2.73 -0.70
N SER A 475 -30.19 2.91 -2.00
CA SER A 475 -31.25 3.10 -3.01
C SER A 475 -32.16 1.87 -3.11
N SER A 476 -31.60 0.65 -3.08
CA SER A 476 -32.38 -0.60 -3.15
C SER A 476 -33.26 -0.82 -1.92
N LEU A 477 -32.72 -0.55 -0.73
CA LEU A 477 -33.46 -0.76 0.52
C LEU A 477 -34.57 0.28 0.73
N HIS A 478 -34.32 1.54 0.36
CA HIS A 478 -35.31 2.61 0.49
C HIS A 478 -36.41 2.59 -0.60
N ALA A 479 -36.16 1.92 -1.71
CA ALA A 479 -37.17 1.76 -2.75
C ALA A 479 -38.40 0.97 -2.22
N GLU A 480 -39.58 1.43 -2.55
CA GLU A 480 -40.78 0.66 -2.31
C GLU A 480 -40.95 -0.40 -3.42
N GLU A 481 -40.96 -1.64 -3.03
CA GLU A 481 -41.14 -2.76 -3.94
C GLU A 481 -42.17 -3.72 -3.35
N LYS A 482 -43.22 -3.99 -4.11
CA LYS A 482 -44.33 -4.89 -3.70
C LYS A 482 -44.96 -4.49 -2.34
N GLY A 483 -45.03 -3.19 -2.05
CA GLY A 483 -45.54 -2.69 -0.79
C GLY A 483 -44.57 -2.81 0.40
N VAL A 484 -43.33 -3.14 0.18
CA VAL A 484 -42.31 -3.26 1.22
C VAL A 484 -41.19 -2.26 0.96
N SER A 485 -40.84 -1.48 1.97
CA SER A 485 -39.65 -0.62 1.99
C SER A 485 -38.91 -0.78 3.31
N TYR A 486 -37.60 -0.60 3.28
CA TYR A 486 -36.71 -0.54 4.44
C TYR A 486 -36.17 0.89 4.62
N GLY A 487 -37.03 1.88 4.41
CA GLY A 487 -36.65 3.30 4.42
C GLY A 487 -36.14 3.84 5.76
N ASP A 488 -36.27 3.07 6.83
CA ASP A 488 -35.72 3.38 8.16
C ASP A 488 -34.30 2.86 8.39
N VAL A 489 -33.71 2.12 7.45
CA VAL A 489 -32.29 1.76 7.46
C VAL A 489 -31.46 3.00 7.19
N LEU A 490 -30.52 3.30 8.09
CA LEU A 490 -29.69 4.50 8.01
C LEU A 490 -28.50 4.32 7.07
N ASP A 491 -28.14 5.40 6.39
CA ASP A 491 -26.89 5.48 5.64
C ASP A 491 -25.76 5.83 6.60
N GLY A 492 -24.94 4.85 6.93
CA GLY A 492 -23.76 5.01 7.76
C GLY A 492 -22.55 5.53 7.00
N GLY A 493 -22.57 5.47 5.65
CA GLY A 493 -21.52 6.00 4.79
C GLY A 493 -20.34 5.09 4.52
N VAL A 494 -19.30 5.67 3.91
CA VAL A 494 -18.04 5.00 3.58
C VAL A 494 -16.94 5.45 4.53
N HIS A 495 -16.24 4.50 5.12
CA HIS A 495 -15.19 4.73 6.12
C HIS A 495 -13.88 4.04 5.74
N GLY A 496 -12.76 4.55 6.29
CA GLY A 496 -11.46 3.89 6.25
C GLY A 496 -11.16 3.18 7.56
N ALA A 497 -10.67 1.95 7.51
CA ALA A 497 -10.17 1.24 8.70
C ALA A 497 -9.23 0.08 8.34
N GLY A 498 -8.50 -0.40 9.35
CA GLY A 498 -7.48 -1.43 9.23
C GLY A 498 -8.01 -2.86 9.26
N PHE A 499 -8.85 -3.24 8.32
CA PHE A 499 -9.36 -4.60 8.21
C PHE A 499 -8.33 -5.56 7.65
N PHE A 500 -7.92 -6.57 8.41
CA PHE A 500 -6.90 -7.53 8.00
C PHE A 500 -7.30 -8.36 6.76
N VAL A 501 -8.59 -8.61 6.58
CA VAL A 501 -9.10 -9.30 5.38
C VAL A 501 -8.83 -8.51 4.09
N LEU A 502 -8.72 -7.18 4.17
CA LEU A 502 -8.41 -6.31 3.04
C LEU A 502 -6.89 -6.11 2.86
N VAL A 503 -6.10 -6.39 3.91
CA VAL A 503 -4.64 -6.27 3.85
C VAL A 503 -4.09 -7.31 2.90
N GLY A 504 -3.32 -6.86 1.92
CA GLY A 504 -2.71 -7.73 0.94
C GLY A 504 -3.59 -8.10 -0.25
N ALA A 505 -4.79 -7.57 -0.36
CA ALA A 505 -5.56 -7.62 -1.59
C ALA A 505 -4.84 -6.81 -2.69
N ARG A 506 -4.65 -7.42 -3.86
CA ARG A 506 -3.99 -6.81 -5.03
C ARG A 506 -4.97 -6.13 -5.98
N MET A 507 -6.25 -6.15 -5.64
CA MET A 507 -7.35 -5.57 -6.39
C MET A 507 -8.13 -4.60 -5.50
N PRO A 508 -8.98 -3.74 -6.05
CA PRO A 508 -9.96 -2.98 -5.28
C PRO A 508 -10.75 -3.89 -4.34
N ALA A 509 -10.68 -3.60 -3.04
CA ALA A 509 -11.23 -4.44 -2.00
C ALA A 509 -12.04 -3.60 -1.01
N VAL A 510 -13.20 -4.09 -0.64
CA VAL A 510 -14.13 -3.43 0.28
C VAL A 510 -14.74 -4.44 1.25
N LEU A 511 -15.16 -3.95 2.42
CA LEU A 511 -15.95 -4.70 3.39
C LEU A 511 -17.28 -3.95 3.62
N MET A 512 -18.38 -4.64 3.42
CA MET A 512 -19.72 -4.12 3.63
C MET A 512 -20.30 -4.67 4.94
N GLU A 513 -20.73 -3.78 5.81
CA GLU A 513 -21.52 -4.07 7.00
C GLU A 513 -23.00 -3.87 6.66
N VAL A 514 -23.69 -4.97 6.37
CA VAL A 514 -25.06 -4.95 5.85
C VAL A 514 -26.09 -4.97 6.99
N SER A 515 -26.19 -3.89 7.72
CA SER A 515 -27.00 -3.70 8.93
C SER A 515 -26.34 -4.19 10.23
N PHE A 516 -26.86 -3.72 11.35
CA PHE A 516 -26.41 -4.11 12.69
C PHE A 516 -27.22 -5.31 13.19
N ILE A 517 -26.62 -6.50 13.17
CA ILE A 517 -27.25 -7.73 13.67
C ILE A 517 -27.58 -7.65 15.18
N SER A 518 -26.87 -6.79 15.93
CA SER A 518 -27.14 -6.53 17.34
C SER A 518 -28.41 -5.67 17.59
N ASN A 519 -28.95 -5.01 16.55
CA ASN A 519 -30.16 -4.23 16.63
C ASN A 519 -31.38 -5.11 16.35
N PRO A 520 -32.40 -5.21 17.25
CA PRO A 520 -33.52 -6.13 17.07
C PRO A 520 -34.36 -5.89 15.80
N ILE A 521 -34.45 -4.65 15.34
CA ILE A 521 -35.20 -4.32 14.12
C ILE A 521 -34.43 -4.82 12.90
N GLU A 522 -33.14 -4.50 12.83
CA GLU A 522 -32.28 -4.88 11.69
C GLU A 522 -31.95 -6.37 11.69
N GLU A 523 -31.85 -7.03 12.86
CA GLU A 523 -31.81 -8.49 12.92
C GLU A 523 -33.06 -9.10 12.26
N GLY A 524 -34.24 -8.52 12.53
CA GLY A 524 -35.49 -8.91 11.89
C GLY A 524 -35.48 -8.68 10.38
N TYR A 525 -34.75 -7.68 9.87
CA TYR A 525 -34.57 -7.47 8.42
C TYR A 525 -33.59 -8.49 7.85
N LEU A 526 -32.44 -8.70 8.49
CA LEU A 526 -31.42 -9.67 8.09
C LEU A 526 -31.95 -11.11 8.05
N ALA A 527 -32.96 -11.43 8.85
CA ALA A 527 -33.65 -12.73 8.82
C ALA A 527 -34.52 -12.92 7.57
N LYS A 528 -34.98 -11.83 6.91
CA LYS A 528 -35.87 -11.91 5.74
C LYS A 528 -35.09 -12.17 4.46
N THR A 529 -35.60 -13.09 3.64
CA THR A 529 -34.98 -13.45 2.36
C THR A 529 -35.05 -12.30 1.35
N ASP A 530 -36.13 -11.52 1.32
CA ASP A 530 -36.27 -10.36 0.42
C ASP A 530 -35.29 -9.23 0.76
N TYR A 531 -35.02 -8.99 2.05
CA TYR A 531 -33.98 -8.03 2.46
C TYR A 531 -32.59 -8.43 1.92
N ARG A 532 -32.23 -9.70 2.14
CA ARG A 532 -30.95 -10.25 1.64
C ARG A 532 -30.86 -10.23 0.12
N ALA A 533 -31.97 -10.49 -0.58
CA ALA A 533 -32.06 -10.39 -2.04
C ALA A 533 -31.84 -8.95 -2.53
N ARG A 534 -32.43 -7.96 -1.89
CA ARG A 534 -32.23 -6.54 -2.23
C ARG A 534 -30.78 -6.11 -2.02
N VAL A 535 -30.13 -6.57 -0.95
CA VAL A 535 -28.69 -6.34 -0.74
C VAL A 535 -27.87 -6.99 -1.85
N ALA A 536 -28.21 -8.24 -2.23
CA ALA A 536 -27.53 -8.93 -3.31
C ALA A 536 -27.68 -8.22 -4.66
N ASP A 537 -28.88 -7.78 -5.00
CA ASP A 537 -29.15 -7.02 -6.24
C ASP A 537 -28.43 -5.66 -6.23
N ALA A 538 -28.34 -5.01 -5.07
CA ALA A 538 -27.59 -3.77 -4.91
C ALA A 538 -26.09 -3.96 -5.18
N ILE A 539 -25.48 -5.03 -4.67
CA ILE A 539 -24.09 -5.37 -4.95
C ILE A 539 -23.88 -5.57 -6.45
N VAL A 540 -24.77 -6.29 -7.12
CA VAL A 540 -24.70 -6.50 -8.58
C VAL A 540 -24.81 -5.17 -9.34
N ASN A 541 -25.75 -4.31 -8.95
CA ASN A 541 -25.95 -3.00 -9.58
C ASN A 541 -24.74 -2.07 -9.39
N ALA A 542 -24.13 -2.09 -8.21
CA ALA A 542 -22.91 -1.35 -7.93
C ALA A 542 -21.72 -1.84 -8.80
N LEU A 543 -21.54 -3.15 -8.91
CA LEU A 543 -20.48 -3.75 -9.74
C LEU A 543 -20.71 -3.49 -11.23
N ARG A 544 -21.98 -3.44 -11.68
CA ARG A 544 -22.33 -3.01 -13.04
C ARG A 544 -21.93 -1.54 -13.25
N ALA A 545 -22.28 -0.66 -12.34
CA ALA A 545 -21.89 0.76 -12.41
C ALA A 545 -20.38 0.95 -12.40
N TYR A 546 -19.67 0.19 -11.55
CA TYR A 546 -18.20 0.19 -11.47
C TYR A 546 -17.55 -0.25 -12.79
N ARG A 547 -18.04 -1.34 -13.42
CA ARG A 547 -17.61 -1.81 -14.73
C ARG A 547 -17.82 -0.76 -15.81
N ASP A 548 -18.96 -0.08 -15.78
CA ASP A 548 -19.37 0.91 -16.77
C ASP A 548 -18.71 2.29 -16.57
N GLY A 549 -17.87 2.43 -15.53
CA GLY A 549 -17.10 3.66 -15.25
C GLY A 549 -17.95 4.83 -14.73
N LYS A 550 -19.06 4.53 -14.05
CA LYS A 550 -20.01 5.52 -13.52
C LYS A 550 -19.58 6.06 -12.18
#